data_2e914293db0cb7c7c430bdcc92c3a6fd
#
_entry.id   2e914293db0cb7c7c430bdcc92c3a6fd
#
_cell.length_a   1.000
_cell.length_b   1.000
_cell.length_c   1.000
_cell.angle_alpha   90.00
_cell.angle_beta   90.00
_cell.angle_gamma   90.00
#
_symmetry.space_group_name_H-M   'P 1'
#
loop_
_entity.id
_entity.type
_entity.pdbx_description
1 polymer ?
#
loop_
_entity_poly.entity_id
_entity_poly.type
_entity_poly.pdbx_seq_one_letter_code
_entity_poly.pdbx_strand_id
1 'polypeptide(L)'
;KNFLEHFPEDEKLFVKIGMEFFYAVGPEIVHYLKGLGHSIFLDLKLHDIPNTVKSAMSVLGTFGVDMVTVHAAGGVEMMREAKAALGEGAKLVAVTQLTSTSEEDMRDCQNIQTTVQESVVNYARKAQEAGLDGVVCSAHEVALIKDATSSDFVCVTPGIRPAGAEIGDQKRVMTPQEAHKIGSDYIVVGRPIIQAENPWDAYHEIKRQWNA
;
A
#
# COMPACT_ATOMS: atom_id res chain seq x y z
N LYS A 1 -19.88 -7.84 -3.93
CA LYS A 1 -21.03 -7.40 -3.13
C LYS A 1 -21.24 -8.32 -1.93
N ASN A 2 -21.30 -9.63 -2.12
CA ASN A 2 -21.53 -10.58 -1.02
C ASN A 2 -20.53 -10.49 0.13
N PHE A 3 -19.26 -10.12 -0.14
CA PHE A 3 -18.26 -9.96 0.92
C PHE A 3 -18.64 -8.85 1.92
N LEU A 4 -19.13 -7.72 1.45
CA LEU A 4 -19.52 -6.59 2.32
C LEU A 4 -20.76 -6.89 3.18
N GLU A 5 -21.59 -7.83 2.79
CA GLU A 5 -22.77 -8.26 3.57
C GLU A 5 -22.39 -8.91 4.92
N HIS A 6 -21.12 -9.33 5.09
CA HIS A 6 -20.60 -9.80 6.37
C HIS A 6 -20.30 -8.68 7.37
N PHE A 7 -20.32 -7.41 6.92
CA PHE A 7 -20.00 -6.25 7.76
C PHE A 7 -21.26 -5.45 8.07
N PRO A 8 -21.40 -4.89 9.29
CA PRO A 8 -22.47 -3.95 9.62
C PRO A 8 -22.46 -2.74 8.67
N GLU A 9 -23.63 -2.21 8.33
CA GLU A 9 -23.77 -1.09 7.38
C GLU A 9 -23.11 0.22 7.88
N ASP A 10 -22.99 0.38 9.19
CA ASP A 10 -22.36 1.53 9.85
C ASP A 10 -20.84 1.41 9.96
N GLU A 11 -20.25 0.21 9.79
CA GLU A 11 -18.80 0.04 9.79
C GLU A 11 -18.18 0.61 8.50
N LYS A 12 -17.33 1.64 8.66
CA LYS A 12 -16.61 2.25 7.55
C LYS A 12 -15.21 1.67 7.44
N LEU A 13 -14.97 1.01 6.32
CA LEU A 13 -13.72 0.29 6.04
C LEU A 13 -12.78 1.16 5.22
N PHE A 14 -11.47 0.89 5.35
CA PHE A 14 -10.46 1.35 4.39
C PHE A 14 -10.11 0.18 3.46
N VAL A 15 -10.69 0.17 2.26
CA VAL A 15 -10.66 -0.95 1.32
C VAL A 15 -9.56 -0.76 0.30
N LYS A 16 -8.63 -1.71 0.21
CA LYS A 16 -7.65 -1.75 -0.88
C LYS A 16 -8.24 -2.44 -2.12
N ILE A 17 -8.21 -1.75 -3.24
CA ILE A 17 -8.57 -2.28 -4.56
C ILE A 17 -7.27 -2.50 -5.34
N GLY A 18 -6.94 -3.75 -5.64
CA GLY A 18 -5.77 -4.12 -6.43
C GLY A 18 -6.05 -4.13 -7.94
N MET A 19 -4.97 -4.32 -8.72
CA MET A 19 -4.99 -4.32 -10.20
C MET A 19 -5.99 -5.31 -10.77
N GLU A 20 -5.97 -6.56 -10.30
CA GLU A 20 -6.84 -7.63 -10.81
C GLU A 20 -8.32 -7.21 -10.77
N PHE A 21 -8.78 -6.77 -9.61
CA PHE A 21 -10.18 -6.41 -9.42
C PHE A 21 -10.54 -5.12 -10.17
N PHE A 22 -9.66 -4.13 -10.14
CA PHE A 22 -9.88 -2.87 -10.87
C PHE A 22 -9.95 -3.08 -12.39
N TYR A 23 -9.06 -3.90 -12.95
CA TYR A 23 -9.08 -4.18 -14.39
C TYR A 23 -10.26 -5.07 -14.82
N ALA A 24 -10.77 -5.90 -13.93
CA ALA A 24 -11.95 -6.73 -14.20
C ALA A 24 -13.27 -5.94 -14.17
N VAL A 25 -13.38 -4.92 -13.30
CA VAL A 25 -14.65 -4.23 -13.02
C VAL A 25 -14.63 -2.77 -13.46
N GLY A 26 -13.44 -2.14 -13.54
CA GLY A 26 -13.28 -0.73 -13.86
C GLY A 26 -13.57 0.20 -12.68
N PRO A 27 -13.70 1.53 -12.94
CA PRO A 27 -13.88 2.56 -11.91
C PRO A 27 -15.21 2.45 -11.13
N GLU A 28 -16.18 1.72 -11.65
CA GLU A 28 -17.51 1.53 -11.02
C GLU A 28 -17.39 0.97 -9.59
N ILE A 29 -16.37 0.14 -9.33
CA ILE A 29 -16.14 -0.39 -7.99
C ILE A 29 -15.75 0.70 -7.00
N VAL A 30 -14.97 1.69 -7.43
CA VAL A 30 -14.57 2.82 -6.58
C VAL A 30 -15.79 3.65 -6.22
N HIS A 31 -16.60 4.03 -7.23
CA HIS A 31 -17.83 4.80 -7.02
C HIS A 31 -18.82 4.07 -6.11
N TYR A 32 -18.98 2.77 -6.32
CA TYR A 32 -19.83 1.93 -5.47
C TYR A 32 -19.40 1.96 -4.00
N LEU A 33 -18.12 1.70 -3.71
CA LEU A 33 -17.61 1.67 -2.36
C LEU A 33 -17.58 3.06 -1.69
N LYS A 34 -17.24 4.11 -2.44
CA LYS A 34 -17.35 5.51 -1.96
C LYS A 34 -18.79 5.86 -1.63
N GLY A 35 -19.76 5.42 -2.44
CA GLY A 35 -21.20 5.62 -2.18
C GLY A 35 -21.69 4.95 -0.89
N LEU A 36 -21.02 3.88 -0.44
CA LEU A 36 -21.24 3.25 0.86
C LEU A 36 -20.50 3.94 2.02
N GLY A 37 -19.69 4.97 1.72
CA GLY A 37 -18.93 5.73 2.71
C GLY A 37 -17.59 5.10 3.12
N HIS A 38 -17.09 4.12 2.37
CA HIS A 38 -15.77 3.53 2.62
C HIS A 38 -14.64 4.44 2.14
N SER A 39 -13.46 4.33 2.78
CA SER A 39 -12.22 4.88 2.27
C SER A 39 -11.55 3.89 1.31
N ILE A 40 -10.88 4.42 0.27
CA ILE A 40 -10.35 3.60 -0.82
C ILE A 40 -8.83 3.79 -0.97
N PHE A 41 -8.12 2.70 -0.86
CA PHE A 41 -6.72 2.58 -1.28
C PHE A 41 -6.66 1.92 -2.66
N LEU A 42 -6.41 2.71 -3.72
CA LEU A 42 -6.30 2.22 -5.08
C LEU A 42 -4.86 1.82 -5.40
N ASP A 43 -4.61 0.51 -5.37
CA ASP A 43 -3.26 -0.07 -5.44
C ASP A 43 -2.95 -0.58 -6.86
N LEU A 44 -2.74 0.36 -7.82
CA LEU A 44 -2.47 0.07 -9.23
C LEU A 44 -0.99 0.13 -9.60
N LYS A 45 -0.13 0.66 -8.72
CA LYS A 45 1.33 0.70 -8.89
C LYS A 45 1.78 1.33 -10.22
N LEU A 46 1.28 2.53 -10.52
CA LEU A 46 1.59 3.22 -11.76
C LEU A 46 3.10 3.37 -11.96
N HIS A 47 3.56 3.00 -13.15
CA HIS A 47 4.96 3.06 -13.52
C HIS A 47 5.09 3.23 -15.04
N ASP A 48 5.34 4.45 -15.48
CA ASP A 48 5.50 4.83 -16.89
C ASP A 48 6.27 6.15 -16.94
N ILE A 49 6.48 6.74 -18.13
CA ILE A 49 7.06 8.06 -18.26
C ILE A 49 6.22 9.12 -17.51
N PRO A 50 6.85 10.22 -17.04
CA PRO A 50 6.18 11.21 -16.17
C PRO A 50 4.84 11.71 -16.70
N ASN A 51 4.75 12.05 -17.97
CA ASN A 51 3.52 12.58 -18.58
C ASN A 51 2.37 11.55 -18.60
N THR A 52 2.67 10.27 -18.86
CA THR A 52 1.65 9.20 -18.83
C THR A 52 1.10 9.01 -17.44
N VAL A 53 1.99 8.92 -16.43
CA VAL A 53 1.58 8.77 -15.02
C VAL A 53 0.81 9.99 -14.54
N LYS A 54 1.25 11.21 -14.88
CA LYS A 54 0.52 12.46 -14.61
C LYS A 54 -0.92 12.39 -15.13
N SER A 55 -1.09 12.03 -16.40
CA SER A 55 -2.42 11.97 -17.04
C SER A 55 -3.32 10.92 -16.38
N ALA A 56 -2.78 9.73 -16.11
CA ALA A 56 -3.50 8.68 -15.39
C ALA A 56 -3.88 9.13 -13.98
N MET A 57 -2.95 9.74 -13.24
CA MET A 57 -3.19 10.21 -11.88
C MET A 57 -4.26 11.30 -11.80
N SER A 58 -4.31 12.20 -12.79
CA SER A 58 -5.39 13.20 -12.90
C SER A 58 -6.77 12.54 -13.01
N VAL A 59 -6.87 11.43 -13.75
CA VAL A 59 -8.13 10.65 -13.84
C VAL A 59 -8.45 9.99 -12.49
N LEU A 60 -7.46 9.33 -11.85
CA LEU A 60 -7.68 8.65 -10.57
C LEU A 60 -8.09 9.63 -9.46
N GLY A 61 -7.57 10.85 -9.47
CA GLY A 61 -7.96 11.92 -8.55
C GLY A 61 -9.45 12.26 -8.62
N THR A 62 -10.08 12.13 -9.80
CA THR A 62 -11.53 12.39 -9.96
C THR A 62 -12.42 11.34 -9.29
N PHE A 63 -11.88 10.18 -8.94
CA PHE A 63 -12.66 9.10 -8.31
C PHE A 63 -12.88 9.29 -6.80
N GLY A 64 -12.27 10.31 -6.19
CA GLY A 64 -12.38 10.58 -4.75
C GLY A 64 -11.75 9.51 -3.88
N VAL A 65 -10.68 8.88 -4.37
CA VAL A 65 -9.88 7.89 -3.62
C VAL A 65 -9.10 8.56 -2.48
N ASP A 66 -8.75 7.79 -1.46
CA ASP A 66 -8.07 8.32 -0.27
C ASP A 66 -6.56 8.02 -0.30
N MET A 67 -6.14 7.02 -1.08
CA MET A 67 -4.73 6.66 -1.27
C MET A 67 -4.52 5.99 -2.63
N VAL A 68 -3.38 6.29 -3.29
CA VAL A 68 -2.97 5.69 -4.59
C VAL A 68 -1.50 5.27 -4.53
N THR A 69 -1.12 4.28 -5.34
CA THR A 69 0.27 3.83 -5.47
C THR A 69 0.90 4.16 -6.81
N VAL A 70 2.20 4.50 -6.75
CA VAL A 70 3.14 4.47 -7.88
C VAL A 70 4.33 3.57 -7.55
N HIS A 71 5.22 3.27 -8.48
CA HIS A 71 6.52 2.68 -8.21
C HIS A 71 7.60 3.76 -8.04
N ALA A 72 8.43 3.66 -6.97
CA ALA A 72 9.55 4.57 -6.75
C ALA A 72 10.63 4.43 -7.84
N ALA A 73 10.75 3.25 -8.45
CA ALA A 73 11.65 2.97 -9.55
C ALA A 73 11.39 3.84 -10.81
N GLY A 74 10.22 4.46 -10.93
CA GLY A 74 9.90 5.43 -11.99
C GLY A 74 10.66 6.75 -11.89
N GLY A 75 11.34 7.01 -10.76
CA GLY A 75 12.17 8.18 -10.54
C GLY A 75 11.43 9.39 -9.97
N VAL A 76 12.22 10.36 -9.52
CA VAL A 76 11.71 11.56 -8.80
C VAL A 76 10.76 12.38 -9.67
N GLU A 77 11.07 12.56 -10.94
CA GLU A 77 10.23 13.34 -11.87
C GLU A 77 8.85 12.72 -12.04
N MET A 78 8.78 11.41 -12.30
CA MET A 78 7.51 10.69 -12.43
C MET A 78 6.68 10.81 -11.16
N MET A 79 7.29 10.63 -9.99
CA MET A 79 6.62 10.73 -8.70
C MET A 79 6.11 12.15 -8.42
N ARG A 80 6.91 13.18 -8.75
CA ARG A 80 6.52 14.59 -8.56
C ARG A 80 5.33 14.98 -9.45
N GLU A 81 5.35 14.59 -10.72
CA GLU A 81 4.25 14.83 -11.64
C GLU A 81 2.97 14.07 -11.22
N ALA A 82 3.12 12.84 -10.70
CA ALA A 82 2.02 12.08 -10.13
C ALA A 82 1.39 12.79 -8.92
N LYS A 83 2.23 13.28 -7.98
CA LYS A 83 1.75 13.98 -6.78
C LYS A 83 1.00 15.25 -7.14
N ALA A 84 1.55 16.05 -8.04
CA ALA A 84 0.93 17.28 -8.51
C ALA A 84 -0.42 17.03 -9.20
N ALA A 85 -0.55 15.92 -9.94
CA ALA A 85 -1.74 15.59 -10.70
C ALA A 85 -2.85 14.94 -9.87
N LEU A 86 -2.50 14.23 -8.77
CA LEU A 86 -3.48 13.60 -7.88
C LEU A 86 -4.34 14.65 -7.14
N GLY A 87 -3.76 15.83 -6.90
CA GLY A 87 -4.43 16.91 -6.17
C GLY A 87 -4.44 16.70 -4.66
N GLU A 88 -5.20 17.55 -3.98
CA GLU A 88 -5.35 17.50 -2.52
C GLU A 88 -6.40 16.46 -2.08
N GLY A 89 -6.25 15.94 -0.87
CA GLY A 89 -7.23 15.04 -0.23
C GLY A 89 -6.88 13.55 -0.33
N ALA A 90 -6.04 13.13 -1.28
CA ALA A 90 -5.57 11.76 -1.38
C ALA A 90 -4.06 11.66 -1.08
N LYS A 91 -3.65 10.57 -0.42
CA LYS A 91 -2.25 10.25 -0.21
C LYS A 91 -1.67 9.54 -1.44
N LEU A 92 -0.47 9.95 -1.84
CA LEU A 92 0.33 9.22 -2.84
C LEU A 92 1.47 8.51 -2.15
N VAL A 93 1.54 7.19 -2.29
CA VAL A 93 2.61 6.37 -1.72
C VAL A 93 3.36 5.60 -2.81
N ALA A 94 4.68 5.48 -2.68
CA ALA A 94 5.49 4.76 -3.66
C ALA A 94 5.87 3.37 -3.17
N VAL A 95 5.70 2.35 -4.01
CA VAL A 95 6.27 1.03 -3.75
C VAL A 95 7.79 1.11 -3.85
N THR A 96 8.49 0.72 -2.80
CA THR A 96 9.97 0.66 -2.77
C THR A 96 10.46 -0.58 -3.51
N GLN A 97 10.82 -1.64 -2.81
CA GLN A 97 11.01 -2.97 -3.38
C GLN A 97 9.81 -3.85 -3.03
N LEU A 98 9.38 -4.69 -3.97
CA LEU A 98 8.32 -5.65 -3.70
C LEU A 98 8.76 -6.62 -2.60
N THR A 99 7.84 -7.04 -1.72
CA THR A 99 8.16 -7.96 -0.62
C THR A 99 8.62 -9.34 -1.09
N SER A 100 8.45 -9.65 -2.38
CA SER A 100 8.96 -10.85 -3.05
C SER A 100 10.36 -10.69 -3.65
N THR A 101 10.85 -9.46 -3.83
CA THR A 101 12.15 -9.18 -4.45
C THR A 101 13.29 -9.64 -3.54
N SER A 102 14.19 -10.44 -4.07
CA SER A 102 15.44 -10.87 -3.44
C SER A 102 16.61 -9.97 -3.87
N GLU A 103 17.76 -10.08 -3.16
CA GLU A 103 18.99 -9.40 -3.61
C GLU A 103 19.50 -9.94 -4.96
N GLU A 104 19.25 -11.22 -5.24
CA GLU A 104 19.55 -11.81 -6.54
C GLU A 104 18.72 -11.18 -7.65
N ASP A 105 17.39 -11.06 -7.46
CA ASP A 105 16.52 -10.37 -8.43
C ASP A 105 16.94 -8.92 -8.65
N MET A 106 17.35 -8.21 -7.58
CA MET A 106 17.84 -6.84 -7.69
C MET A 106 19.11 -6.74 -8.53
N ARG A 107 20.09 -7.65 -8.31
CA ARG A 107 21.33 -7.66 -9.10
C ARG A 107 21.09 -8.04 -10.56
N ASP A 108 20.38 -9.13 -10.77
CA ASP A 108 20.28 -9.74 -12.10
C ASP A 108 19.28 -9.03 -13.02
N CYS A 109 18.14 -8.59 -12.44
CA CYS A 109 17.07 -7.99 -13.25
C CYS A 109 17.05 -6.45 -13.19
N GLN A 110 17.45 -5.86 -12.05
CA GLN A 110 17.41 -4.41 -11.87
C GLN A 110 18.78 -3.74 -11.95
N ASN A 111 19.88 -4.52 -12.00
CA ASN A 111 21.27 -4.05 -11.95
C ASN A 111 21.56 -3.20 -10.69
N ILE A 112 20.94 -3.52 -9.56
CA ILE A 112 21.17 -2.89 -8.26
C ILE A 112 22.11 -3.75 -7.44
N GLN A 113 23.29 -3.20 -7.08
CA GLN A 113 24.37 -3.94 -6.40
C GLN A 113 24.37 -3.77 -4.88
N THR A 114 23.40 -3.03 -4.33
CA THR A 114 23.25 -2.81 -2.89
C THR A 114 22.34 -3.86 -2.24
N THR A 115 22.25 -3.84 -0.91
CA THR A 115 21.30 -4.67 -0.18
C THR A 115 19.85 -4.21 -0.43
N VAL A 116 18.88 -5.08 -0.18
CA VAL A 116 17.44 -4.73 -0.25
C VAL A 116 17.14 -3.52 0.65
N GLN A 117 17.69 -3.49 1.86
CA GLN A 117 17.48 -2.42 2.82
C GLN A 117 18.01 -1.06 2.31
N GLU A 118 19.23 -1.03 1.76
CA GLU A 118 19.81 0.19 1.18
C GLU A 118 19.00 0.69 -0.02
N SER A 119 18.53 -0.23 -0.88
CA SER A 119 17.66 0.10 -2.01
C SER A 119 16.33 0.69 -1.54
N VAL A 120 15.69 0.08 -0.54
CA VAL A 120 14.43 0.56 0.04
C VAL A 120 14.58 1.94 0.64
N VAL A 121 15.64 2.18 1.43
CA VAL A 121 15.92 3.49 2.03
C VAL A 121 16.18 4.54 0.94
N ASN A 122 16.93 4.21 -0.11
CA ASN A 122 17.14 5.13 -1.23
C ASN A 122 15.82 5.49 -1.91
N TYR A 123 14.95 4.52 -2.21
CA TYR A 123 13.64 4.78 -2.80
C TYR A 123 12.73 5.62 -1.89
N ALA A 124 12.75 5.38 -0.58
CA ALA A 124 11.98 6.16 0.37
C ALA A 124 12.42 7.64 0.40
N ARG A 125 13.75 7.90 0.41
CA ARG A 125 14.30 9.26 0.30
C ARG A 125 13.90 9.94 -1.01
N LYS A 126 13.93 9.20 -2.13
CA LYS A 126 13.51 9.74 -3.44
C LYS A 126 12.02 10.02 -3.51
N ALA A 127 11.19 9.22 -2.87
CA ALA A 127 9.76 9.47 -2.73
C ALA A 127 9.49 10.73 -1.88
N GLN A 128 10.21 10.91 -0.76
CA GLN A 128 10.13 12.11 0.05
C GLN A 128 10.61 13.36 -0.71
N GLU A 129 11.73 13.28 -1.45
CA GLU A 129 12.24 14.34 -2.32
C GLU A 129 11.22 14.76 -3.40
N ALA A 130 10.45 13.82 -3.90
CA ALA A 130 9.37 14.07 -4.85
C ALA A 130 8.09 14.67 -4.21
N GLY A 131 8.03 14.77 -2.90
CA GLY A 131 6.89 15.31 -2.15
C GLY A 131 5.75 14.30 -1.91
N LEU A 132 6.02 13.00 -2.00
CA LEU A 132 5.04 11.96 -1.69
C LEU A 132 4.75 11.90 -0.18
N ASP A 133 3.58 11.37 0.16
CA ASP A 133 3.14 11.24 1.55
C ASP A 133 3.80 10.05 2.26
N GLY A 134 4.31 9.06 1.50
CA GLY A 134 4.91 7.87 2.07
C GLY A 134 5.28 6.79 1.07
N VAL A 135 5.48 5.59 1.60
CA VAL A 135 5.87 4.42 0.82
C VAL A 135 5.10 3.16 1.21
N VAL A 136 5.07 2.19 0.29
CA VAL A 136 4.71 0.79 0.56
C VAL A 136 6.02 0.01 0.72
N CYS A 137 6.21 -0.62 1.88
CA CYS A 137 7.44 -1.32 2.26
C CYS A 137 7.13 -2.56 3.12
N SER A 138 8.12 -3.42 3.35
CA SER A 138 7.99 -4.46 4.37
C SER A 138 7.97 -3.84 5.76
N ALA A 139 7.22 -4.45 6.69
CA ALA A 139 7.21 -4.04 8.08
C ALA A 139 8.62 -4.02 8.71
N HIS A 140 9.51 -4.94 8.30
CA HIS A 140 10.91 -4.97 8.74
C HIS A 140 11.76 -3.75 8.36
N GLU A 141 11.27 -2.91 7.45
CA GLU A 141 11.99 -1.77 6.88
C GLU A 141 11.51 -0.43 7.48
N VAL A 142 10.41 -0.44 8.23
CA VAL A 142 9.73 0.77 8.74
C VAL A 142 10.68 1.66 9.56
N ALA A 143 11.40 1.10 10.53
CA ALA A 143 12.30 1.87 11.37
C ALA A 143 13.39 2.56 10.54
N LEU A 144 14.02 1.81 9.59
CA LEU A 144 15.05 2.34 8.70
C LEU A 144 14.52 3.47 7.81
N ILE A 145 13.28 3.35 7.33
CA ILE A 145 12.63 4.37 6.51
C ILE A 145 12.35 5.62 7.34
N LYS A 146 11.75 5.47 8.53
CA LYS A 146 11.45 6.60 9.43
C LYS A 146 12.71 7.36 9.82
N ASP A 147 13.80 6.64 10.15
CA ASP A 147 15.10 7.24 10.46
C ASP A 147 15.72 7.99 9.27
N ALA A 148 15.51 7.49 8.06
CA ALA A 148 16.09 8.04 6.84
C ALA A 148 15.28 9.20 6.23
N THR A 149 14.02 9.35 6.62
CA THR A 149 13.06 10.34 6.11
C THR A 149 12.53 11.24 7.23
N SER A 150 11.38 10.91 7.79
CA SER A 150 10.82 11.57 8.97
C SER A 150 9.82 10.66 9.67
N SER A 151 9.52 10.96 10.95
CA SER A 151 8.50 10.23 11.73
C SER A 151 7.12 10.23 11.07
N ASP A 152 6.79 11.30 10.36
CA ASP A 152 5.48 11.51 9.73
C ASP A 152 5.38 10.92 8.32
N PHE A 153 6.51 10.43 7.76
CA PHE A 153 6.52 9.82 6.43
C PHE A 153 5.82 8.47 6.47
N VAL A 154 4.68 8.34 5.79
CA VAL A 154 3.76 7.20 5.91
C VAL A 154 4.39 5.90 5.43
N CYS A 155 4.30 4.86 6.26
CA CYS A 155 4.68 3.49 5.92
C CYS A 155 3.43 2.60 5.84
N VAL A 156 3.11 2.12 4.64
CA VAL A 156 2.05 1.16 4.37
C VAL A 156 2.65 -0.23 4.24
N THR A 157 2.29 -1.16 5.11
CA THR A 157 2.95 -2.47 5.19
C THR A 157 2.02 -3.64 4.84
N PRO A 158 2.20 -4.25 3.66
CA PRO A 158 1.57 -5.52 3.31
C PRO A 158 2.30 -6.71 3.97
N GLY A 159 1.77 -7.93 3.76
CA GLY A 159 2.40 -9.15 4.29
C GLY A 159 2.11 -9.39 5.77
N ILE A 160 1.11 -8.72 6.31
CA ILE A 160 0.71 -8.88 7.71
C ILE A 160 -0.14 -10.15 7.88
N ARG A 161 0.19 -10.92 8.92
CA ARG A 161 -0.51 -12.15 9.28
C ARG A 161 -0.83 -12.15 10.78
N PRO A 162 -2.09 -12.39 11.16
CA PRO A 162 -2.42 -12.64 12.57
C PRO A 162 -1.62 -13.80 13.14
N ALA A 163 -1.39 -13.80 14.44
CA ALA A 163 -0.70 -14.89 15.11
C ALA A 163 -1.42 -16.22 14.83
N GLY A 164 -0.68 -17.24 14.39
CA GLY A 164 -1.22 -18.57 14.06
C GLY A 164 -1.81 -18.72 12.64
N ALA A 165 -1.84 -17.67 11.82
CA ALA A 165 -2.30 -17.76 10.44
C ALA A 165 -1.25 -18.35 9.49
N GLU A 166 -1.69 -18.99 8.40
CA GLU A 166 -0.80 -19.51 7.35
C GLU A 166 -0.01 -18.40 6.66
N ILE A 167 1.28 -18.63 6.46
CA ILE A 167 2.22 -17.68 5.85
C ILE A 167 1.93 -17.53 4.33
N GLY A 168 1.59 -18.65 3.66
CA GLY A 168 1.35 -18.69 2.21
C GLY A 168 2.61 -18.33 1.40
N ASP A 169 2.44 -17.51 0.36
CA ASP A 169 3.50 -17.02 -0.54
C ASP A 169 4.34 -15.86 0.02
N GLN A 170 4.00 -15.36 1.21
CA GLN A 170 4.72 -14.24 1.82
C GLN A 170 6.02 -14.71 2.48
N LYS A 171 7.15 -14.12 2.09
CA LYS A 171 8.49 -14.44 2.62
C LYS A 171 8.84 -13.65 3.89
N ARG A 172 8.23 -12.48 4.06
CA ARG A 172 8.52 -11.53 5.15
C ARG A 172 7.21 -11.13 5.84
N VAL A 173 6.79 -11.92 6.82
CA VAL A 173 5.53 -11.71 7.56
C VAL A 173 5.78 -11.10 8.94
N MET A 174 4.80 -10.38 9.44
CA MET A 174 4.77 -9.79 10.77
C MET A 174 3.33 -9.78 11.29
N THR A 175 3.15 -9.86 12.60
CA THR A 175 1.82 -9.74 13.20
C THR A 175 1.32 -8.29 13.19
N PRO A 176 0.00 -8.03 13.29
CA PRO A 176 -0.53 -6.68 13.40
C PRO A 176 0.08 -5.89 14.57
N GLN A 177 0.19 -6.51 15.74
CA GLN A 177 0.76 -5.88 16.94
C GLN A 177 2.24 -5.49 16.76
N GLU A 178 3.05 -6.38 16.18
CA GLU A 178 4.45 -6.09 15.90
C GLU A 178 4.59 -4.94 14.89
N ALA A 179 3.79 -4.96 13.81
CA ALA A 179 3.78 -3.90 12.81
C ALA A 179 3.39 -2.54 13.42
N HIS A 180 2.44 -2.51 14.34
CA HIS A 180 2.10 -1.29 15.08
C HIS A 180 3.27 -0.80 15.94
N LYS A 181 3.88 -1.69 16.73
CA LYS A 181 5.00 -1.36 17.64
C LYS A 181 6.22 -0.79 16.93
N ILE A 182 6.50 -1.22 15.70
CA ILE A 182 7.63 -0.69 14.91
C ILE A 182 7.28 0.59 14.13
N GLY A 183 6.05 1.10 14.23
CA GLY A 183 5.62 2.38 13.66
C GLY A 183 5.05 2.31 12.25
N SER A 184 4.51 1.16 11.80
CA SER A 184 3.68 1.13 10.59
C SER A 184 2.47 2.04 10.76
N ASP A 185 2.15 2.85 9.76
CA ASP A 185 0.98 3.75 9.81
C ASP A 185 -0.29 3.05 9.29
N TYR A 186 -0.12 2.17 8.31
CA TYR A 186 -1.18 1.34 7.75
C TYR A 186 -0.69 -0.09 7.53
N ILE A 187 -1.57 -1.06 7.79
CA ILE A 187 -1.33 -2.46 7.42
C ILE A 187 -2.29 -2.91 6.33
N VAL A 188 -1.81 -3.76 5.42
CA VAL A 188 -2.66 -4.37 4.38
C VAL A 188 -2.84 -5.84 4.68
N VAL A 189 -4.07 -6.24 5.01
CA VAL A 189 -4.43 -7.62 5.31
C VAL A 189 -5.50 -8.08 4.32
N GLY A 190 -5.16 -9.04 3.47
CA GLY A 190 -6.06 -9.58 2.44
C GLY A 190 -6.61 -10.94 2.84
N ARG A 191 -5.94 -12.01 2.40
CA ARG A 191 -6.40 -13.40 2.56
C ARG A 191 -6.86 -13.79 3.97
N PRO A 192 -6.19 -13.39 5.06
CA PRO A 192 -6.67 -13.71 6.42
C PRO A 192 -8.07 -13.21 6.73
N ILE A 193 -8.53 -12.16 6.05
CA ILE A 193 -9.91 -11.65 6.17
C ILE A 193 -10.81 -12.24 5.08
N ILE A 194 -10.36 -12.17 3.81
CA ILE A 194 -11.20 -12.50 2.65
C ILE A 194 -11.55 -13.99 2.59
N GLN A 195 -10.66 -14.85 3.07
CA GLN A 195 -10.81 -16.32 3.06
C GLN A 195 -11.26 -16.88 4.43
N ALA A 196 -11.49 -16.02 5.42
CA ALA A 196 -11.99 -16.45 6.70
C ALA A 196 -13.44 -16.98 6.59
N GLU A 197 -13.80 -17.95 7.40
CA GLU A 197 -15.17 -18.43 7.53
C GLU A 197 -16.13 -17.29 7.95
N ASN A 198 -15.67 -16.43 8.86
CA ASN A 198 -16.33 -15.18 9.23
C ASN A 198 -15.38 -14.00 9.00
N PRO A 199 -15.49 -13.23 7.89
CA PRO A 199 -14.64 -12.07 7.61
C PRO A 199 -14.74 -10.94 8.63
N TRP A 200 -15.90 -10.74 9.23
CA TRP A 200 -16.13 -9.74 10.27
C TRP A 200 -15.32 -10.03 11.54
N ASP A 201 -15.39 -11.26 12.04
CA ASP A 201 -14.64 -11.66 13.24
C ASP A 201 -13.13 -11.59 12.98
N ALA A 202 -12.68 -12.03 11.79
CA ALA A 202 -11.27 -11.96 11.40
C ALA A 202 -10.77 -10.51 11.33
N TYR A 203 -11.55 -9.59 10.76
CA TYR A 203 -11.23 -8.17 10.71
C TYR A 203 -11.12 -7.56 12.11
N HIS A 204 -12.09 -7.86 13.00
CA HIS A 204 -12.09 -7.35 14.36
C HIS A 204 -10.92 -7.88 15.19
N GLU A 205 -10.57 -9.15 15.03
CA GLU A 205 -9.41 -9.73 15.71
C GLU A 205 -8.11 -9.05 15.28
N ILE A 206 -7.95 -8.77 13.97
CA ILE A 206 -6.79 -8.04 13.44
C ILE A 206 -6.76 -6.61 13.97
N LYS A 207 -7.91 -5.92 14.01
CA LYS A 207 -8.05 -4.57 14.57
C LYS A 207 -7.71 -4.55 16.07
N ARG A 208 -8.10 -5.59 16.80
CA ARG A 208 -7.76 -5.77 18.22
C ARG A 208 -6.26 -5.97 18.42
N GLN A 209 -5.63 -6.83 17.62
CA GLN A 209 -4.17 -7.06 17.67
C GLN A 209 -3.38 -5.81 17.30
N TRP A 210 -3.85 -5.03 16.34
CA TRP A 210 -3.23 -3.76 15.94
C TRP A 210 -3.24 -2.74 17.08
N ASN A 211 -4.30 -2.68 17.87
CA ASN A 211 -4.47 -1.71 18.96
C ASN A 211 -3.92 -2.21 20.31
N ALA A 212 -3.33 -3.41 20.38
CA ALA A 212 -2.76 -3.98 21.59
C ALA A 212 -1.27 -3.64 21.73
#